data_bbcc3cea6d4b855dedac93cb90d9cbb4
#
_entry.id   bbcc3cea6d4b855dedac93cb90d9cbb4
#
_cell.length_a   1.000
_cell.length_b   1.000
_cell.length_c   1.000
_cell.angle_alpha   90.00
_cell.angle_beta   90.00
_cell.angle_gamma   90.00
#
_symmetry.space_group_name_H-M   'P 1'
#
loop_
_entity.id
_entity.type
_entity.pdbx_description
1 polymer ?
#
loop_
_entity_poly.entity_id
_entity_poly.type
_entity_poly.pdbx_seq_one_letter_code
_entity_poly.pdbx_strand_id
1 'polypeptide(L)'
;KGFIRHLAAFGKNVLYLRLDLVTERMKVLTGMLPDPYFSFDQLDKLSTLAGIRYFILLGDYNKIDINIHHKSKEFRQLLRSLSDRYPVGIHPSSKSSNNTLQLIKERKRLEEITKKPIYDSRQHFLLLTMPGTYHALLEAGITDDYTMGFADNIGFRAGTAFPFYWFDL
;
A
#
# COMPACT_ATOMS: atom_id res chain seq x y z
N LYS A 1 -17.13 9.19 3.28
CA LYS A 1 -17.10 8.48 1.97
C LYS A 1 -17.26 6.95 2.12
N GLY A 2 -16.73 6.33 3.21
CA GLY A 2 -16.90 4.88 3.47
C GLY A 2 -18.37 4.49 3.64
N PHE A 3 -19.12 5.20 4.46
CA PHE A 3 -20.53 4.90 4.73
C PHE A 3 -21.40 4.90 3.47
N ILE A 4 -21.25 5.88 2.58
CA ILE A 4 -22.00 5.95 1.31
C ILE A 4 -21.68 4.74 0.41
N ARG A 5 -20.41 4.29 0.38
CA ARG A 5 -20.02 3.08 -0.36
C ARG A 5 -20.64 1.81 0.22
N HIS A 6 -20.70 1.72 1.54
CA HIS A 6 -21.38 0.59 2.20
C HIS A 6 -22.85 0.57 1.87
N LEU A 7 -23.55 1.72 1.91
CA LEU A 7 -24.95 1.84 1.53
C LEU A 7 -25.18 1.47 0.05
N ALA A 8 -24.34 1.98 -0.85
CA ALA A 8 -24.44 1.67 -2.28
C ALA A 8 -24.21 0.17 -2.56
N ALA A 9 -23.20 -0.44 -1.92
CA ALA A 9 -22.95 -1.86 -2.07
C ALA A 9 -24.05 -2.72 -1.42
N PHE A 10 -24.62 -2.29 -0.31
CA PHE A 10 -25.77 -2.92 0.32
C PHE A 10 -26.99 -2.88 -0.62
N GLY A 11 -27.34 -1.70 -1.13
CA GLY A 11 -28.44 -1.54 -2.09
C GLY A 11 -28.26 -2.38 -3.35
N LYS A 12 -27.05 -2.44 -3.89
CA LYS A 12 -26.70 -3.30 -5.01
C LYS A 12 -26.95 -4.78 -4.70
N ASN A 13 -26.47 -5.27 -3.55
CA ASN A 13 -26.64 -6.67 -3.15
C ASN A 13 -28.13 -7.03 -2.93
N VAL A 14 -28.92 -6.12 -2.36
CA VAL A 14 -30.37 -6.30 -2.23
C VAL A 14 -31.04 -6.37 -3.60
N LEU A 15 -30.68 -5.46 -4.51
CA LEU A 15 -31.24 -5.42 -5.87
C LEU A 15 -30.95 -6.70 -6.68
N TYR A 16 -29.76 -7.29 -6.47
CA TYR A 16 -29.38 -8.55 -7.11
C TYR A 16 -29.74 -9.81 -6.31
N LEU A 17 -30.61 -9.68 -5.28
CA LEU A 17 -31.08 -10.77 -4.41
C LEU A 17 -29.92 -11.57 -3.75
N ARG A 18 -28.76 -10.94 -3.55
CA ARG A 18 -27.60 -11.54 -2.87
C ARG A 18 -27.73 -11.35 -1.35
N LEU A 19 -28.79 -11.98 -0.78
CA LEU A 19 -29.10 -11.89 0.65
C LEU A 19 -28.01 -12.51 1.52
N ASP A 20 -27.29 -13.50 0.99
CA ASP A 20 -26.09 -14.08 1.58
C ASP A 20 -25.04 -12.99 1.91
N LEU A 21 -24.69 -12.16 0.93
CA LEU A 21 -23.71 -11.08 1.11
C LEU A 21 -24.24 -9.93 1.99
N VAL A 22 -25.54 -9.71 1.99
CA VAL A 22 -26.18 -8.73 2.86
C VAL A 22 -26.07 -9.17 4.33
N THR A 23 -26.43 -10.42 4.63
CA THR A 23 -26.39 -10.97 5.98
C THR A 23 -24.96 -11.09 6.50
N GLU A 24 -24.01 -11.54 5.68
CA GLU A 24 -22.59 -11.59 6.02
C GLU A 24 -22.06 -10.19 6.39
N ARG A 25 -22.32 -9.20 5.54
CA ARG A 25 -21.92 -7.81 5.81
C ARG A 25 -22.50 -7.26 7.10
N MET A 26 -23.78 -7.55 7.38
CA MET A 26 -24.41 -7.14 8.63
C MET A 26 -23.73 -7.79 9.84
N LYS A 27 -23.41 -9.08 9.77
CA LYS A 27 -22.69 -9.78 10.84
C LYS A 27 -21.30 -9.21 11.08
N VAL A 28 -20.56 -8.85 10.02
CA VAL A 28 -19.25 -8.19 10.14
C VAL A 28 -19.39 -6.80 10.77
N LEU A 29 -20.35 -5.99 10.30
CA LEU A 29 -20.57 -4.63 10.83
C LEU A 29 -21.02 -4.62 12.31
N THR A 30 -21.72 -5.66 12.75
CA THR A 30 -22.15 -5.82 14.16
C THR A 30 -21.11 -6.53 15.02
N GLY A 31 -19.97 -6.93 14.45
CA GLY A 31 -18.91 -7.65 15.17
C GLY A 31 -19.23 -9.14 15.44
N MET A 32 -20.32 -9.69 14.86
CA MET A 32 -20.66 -11.09 14.98
C MET A 32 -19.74 -12.01 14.16
N LEU A 33 -19.12 -11.47 13.09
CA LEU A 33 -18.12 -12.15 12.30
C LEU A 33 -16.88 -11.25 12.17
N PRO A 34 -15.66 -11.83 12.12
CA PRO A 34 -14.47 -11.09 11.81
C PRO A 34 -14.54 -10.52 10.39
N ASP A 35 -13.89 -9.38 10.16
CA ASP A 35 -13.75 -8.82 8.81
C ASP A 35 -12.89 -9.77 7.96
N PRO A 36 -13.40 -10.33 6.84
CA PRO A 36 -12.65 -11.26 6.00
C PRO A 36 -11.42 -10.60 5.33
N TYR A 37 -11.38 -9.27 5.27
CA TYR A 37 -10.23 -8.51 4.77
C TYR A 37 -9.18 -8.20 5.86
N PHE A 38 -9.46 -8.51 7.13
CA PHE A 38 -8.52 -8.35 8.22
C PHE A 38 -7.57 -9.56 8.25
N SER A 39 -6.46 -9.45 7.53
CA SER A 39 -5.49 -10.55 7.34
C SER A 39 -4.19 -10.38 8.17
N PHE A 40 -4.12 -9.40 9.07
CA PHE A 40 -2.90 -9.10 9.83
C PHE A 40 -2.42 -10.29 10.69
N ASP A 41 -3.34 -11.04 11.32
CA ASP A 41 -2.97 -12.21 12.12
C ASP A 41 -2.33 -13.33 11.27
N GLN A 42 -2.76 -13.46 10.01
CA GLN A 42 -2.17 -14.42 9.06
C GLN A 42 -0.77 -13.94 8.62
N LEU A 43 -0.62 -12.64 8.36
CA LEU A 43 0.66 -12.04 8.02
C LEU A 43 1.64 -12.11 9.19
N ASP A 44 1.18 -11.89 10.42
CA ASP A 44 2.00 -12.04 11.62
C ASP A 44 2.53 -13.48 11.76
N LYS A 45 1.72 -14.50 11.44
CA LYS A 45 2.19 -15.90 11.39
C LYS A 45 3.22 -16.13 10.29
N LEU A 46 3.02 -15.57 9.10
CA LEU A 46 3.97 -15.69 8.00
C LEU A 46 5.29 -14.99 8.30
N SER A 47 5.30 -13.94 9.13
CA SER A 47 6.52 -13.22 9.52
C SER A 47 7.53 -14.08 10.26
N THR A 48 7.10 -15.20 10.85
CA THR A 48 8.00 -16.19 11.48
C THR A 48 8.77 -17.04 10.46
N LEU A 49 8.28 -17.12 9.23
CA LEU A 49 8.85 -17.92 8.14
C LEU A 49 9.63 -17.08 7.12
N ALA A 50 9.23 -15.83 6.94
CA ALA A 50 9.83 -14.92 5.97
C ALA A 50 9.75 -13.47 6.46
N GLY A 51 10.71 -12.64 6.07
CA GLY A 51 10.66 -11.21 6.35
C GLY A 51 9.47 -10.55 5.66
N ILE A 52 8.68 -9.77 6.40
CA ILE A 52 7.56 -9.00 5.88
C ILE A 52 7.94 -7.53 5.85
N ARG A 53 7.61 -6.85 4.75
CA ARG A 53 7.73 -5.40 4.58
C ARG A 53 6.42 -4.84 4.04
N TYR A 54 5.96 -3.74 4.61
CA TYR A 54 4.73 -3.07 4.17
C TYR A 54 5.05 -1.84 3.33
N PHE A 55 4.42 -1.72 2.16
CA PHE A 55 4.50 -0.53 1.32
C PHE A 55 3.17 0.22 1.36
N ILE A 56 3.20 1.48 1.77
CA ILE A 56 2.02 2.26 2.13
C ILE A 56 1.72 3.32 1.09
N LEU A 57 0.52 3.25 0.50
CA LEU A 57 0.00 4.25 -0.43
C LEU A 57 -0.61 5.44 0.34
N LEU A 58 0.01 6.61 0.22
CA LEU A 58 -0.42 7.86 0.87
C LEU A 58 -0.67 8.99 -0.12
N GLY A 59 -1.01 8.64 -1.37
CA GLY A 59 -1.38 9.60 -2.40
C GLY A 59 -2.64 10.40 -2.08
N ASP A 60 -2.83 11.49 -2.81
CA ASP A 60 -4.08 12.24 -2.78
C ASP A 60 -5.14 11.42 -3.55
N TYR A 61 -6.25 11.10 -2.85
CA TYR A 61 -7.32 10.26 -3.38
C TYR A 61 -7.80 10.71 -4.77
N ASN A 62 -7.83 9.79 -5.71
CA ASN A 62 -8.35 10.00 -7.07
C ASN A 62 -9.06 8.74 -7.59
N LYS A 63 -9.33 8.64 -8.88
CA LYS A 63 -10.02 7.49 -9.50
C LYS A 63 -9.14 6.23 -9.53
N ILE A 64 -7.82 6.40 -9.54
CA ILE A 64 -6.82 5.34 -9.62
C ILE A 64 -6.34 4.98 -8.21
N ASP A 65 -5.89 5.99 -7.45
CA ASP A 65 -5.37 5.81 -6.10
C ASP A 65 -6.53 5.86 -5.09
N ILE A 66 -7.12 4.69 -4.81
CA ILE A 66 -8.25 4.54 -3.88
C ILE A 66 -7.71 4.12 -2.52
N ASN A 67 -7.02 5.04 -1.85
CA ASN A 67 -6.44 4.81 -0.52
C ASN A 67 -7.25 5.47 0.60
N ILE A 68 -7.00 5.04 1.84
CA ILE A 68 -7.51 5.70 3.04
C ILE A 68 -6.82 7.07 3.15
N HIS A 69 -7.58 8.08 3.57
CA HIS A 69 -7.04 9.43 3.70
C HIS A 69 -5.97 9.48 4.80
N HIS A 70 -4.80 10.03 4.49
CA HIS A 70 -3.63 10.08 5.39
C HIS A 70 -3.87 10.83 6.72
N LYS A 71 -4.96 11.60 6.85
CA LYS A 71 -5.37 12.26 8.10
C LYS A 71 -6.32 11.42 8.96
N SER A 72 -6.79 10.22 8.51
CA SER A 72 -7.59 9.34 9.36
C SER A 72 -6.79 8.93 10.60
N LYS A 73 -7.39 9.13 11.77
CA LYS A 73 -6.77 8.86 13.08
C LYS A 73 -6.47 7.36 13.22
N GLU A 74 -7.44 6.53 12.89
CA GLU A 74 -7.36 5.07 12.97
C GLU A 74 -6.29 4.53 12.04
N PHE A 75 -6.24 5.05 10.81
CA PHE A 75 -5.21 4.66 9.84
C PHE A 75 -3.82 5.06 10.29
N ARG A 76 -3.65 6.27 10.83
CA ARG A 76 -2.36 6.70 11.39
C ARG A 76 -1.92 5.84 12.59
N GLN A 77 -2.85 5.41 13.44
CA GLN A 77 -2.55 4.50 14.55
C GLN A 77 -2.10 3.12 14.03
N LEU A 78 -2.80 2.58 13.03
CA LEU A 78 -2.42 1.33 12.37
C LEU A 78 -1.01 1.41 11.77
N LEU A 79 -0.69 2.49 11.02
CA LEU A 79 0.62 2.66 10.40
C LEU A 79 1.75 2.74 11.43
N ARG A 80 1.53 3.41 12.57
CA ARG A 80 2.49 3.44 13.69
C ARG A 80 2.71 2.04 14.24
N SER A 81 1.64 1.33 14.57
CA SER A 81 1.71 -0.04 15.08
C SER A 81 2.43 -0.99 14.12
N LEU A 82 2.19 -0.86 12.82
CA LEU A 82 2.90 -1.65 11.80
C LEU A 82 4.38 -1.28 11.74
N SER A 83 4.70 0.01 11.75
CA SER A 83 6.10 0.48 11.70
C SER A 83 6.91 0.13 12.94
N ASP A 84 6.27 -0.12 14.08
CA ASP A 84 6.94 -0.57 15.30
C ASP A 84 7.33 -2.05 15.23
N ARG A 85 6.62 -2.84 14.44
CA ARG A 85 6.85 -4.29 14.31
C ARG A 85 7.56 -4.69 13.04
N TYR A 86 7.39 -3.94 11.95
CA TYR A 86 7.84 -4.32 10.61
C TYR A 86 8.52 -3.15 9.90
N PRO A 87 9.46 -3.43 8.97
CA PRO A 87 9.93 -2.45 8.00
C PRO A 87 8.76 -1.91 7.17
N VAL A 88 8.74 -0.60 6.99
CA VAL A 88 7.70 0.11 6.24
C VAL A 88 8.35 1.00 5.20
N GLY A 89 7.87 0.92 3.96
CA GLY A 89 8.28 1.74 2.84
C GLY A 89 7.12 2.51 2.21
N ILE A 90 7.43 3.41 1.30
CA ILE A 90 6.42 4.14 0.54
C ILE A 90 5.96 3.31 -0.68
N HIS A 91 4.65 3.36 -0.95
CA HIS A 91 4.05 2.92 -2.21
C HIS A 91 3.65 4.18 -2.99
N PRO A 92 4.55 4.75 -3.82
CA PRO A 92 4.30 6.02 -4.49
C PRO A 92 3.01 5.97 -5.32
N SER A 93 2.20 7.02 -5.27
CA SER A 93 0.93 7.07 -5.99
C SER A 93 1.13 7.16 -7.51
N SER A 94 0.05 6.94 -8.27
CA SER A 94 0.08 7.11 -9.72
C SER A 94 0.49 8.53 -10.15
N LYS A 95 0.21 9.54 -9.33
CA LYS A 95 0.59 10.94 -9.58
C LYS A 95 2.05 11.23 -9.31
N SER A 96 2.71 10.45 -8.47
CA SER A 96 4.13 10.64 -8.13
C SER A 96 5.08 9.97 -9.12
N SER A 97 4.60 9.07 -9.99
CA SER A 97 5.45 8.36 -10.97
C SER A 97 6.23 9.29 -11.91
N ASN A 98 5.68 10.48 -12.21
CA ASN A 98 6.31 11.50 -13.04
C ASN A 98 6.42 12.86 -12.31
N ASN A 99 6.41 12.85 -10.97
CA ASN A 99 6.45 14.08 -10.17
C ASN A 99 7.19 13.83 -8.86
N THR A 100 8.49 14.16 -8.86
CA THR A 100 9.37 14.00 -7.71
C THR A 100 8.89 14.79 -6.49
N LEU A 101 8.37 16.00 -6.67
CA LEU A 101 7.83 16.79 -5.55
C LEU A 101 6.64 16.10 -4.87
N GLN A 102 5.77 15.45 -5.65
CA GLN A 102 4.67 14.67 -5.09
C GLN A 102 5.20 13.43 -4.35
N LEU A 103 6.21 12.75 -4.89
CA LEU A 103 6.88 11.62 -4.24
C LEU A 103 7.48 12.03 -2.89
N ILE A 104 8.24 13.12 -2.86
CA ILE A 104 8.81 13.70 -1.62
C ILE A 104 7.71 14.01 -0.60
N LYS A 105 6.60 14.60 -1.04
CA LYS A 105 5.46 14.93 -0.18
C LYS A 105 4.84 13.68 0.44
N GLU A 106 4.65 12.61 -0.35
CA GLU A 106 4.08 11.35 0.12
C GLU A 106 5.02 10.62 1.08
N ARG A 107 6.33 10.60 0.79
CA ARG A 107 7.36 10.08 1.69
C ARG A 107 7.33 10.81 3.03
N LYS A 108 7.36 12.16 3.02
CA LYS A 108 7.29 12.96 4.25
C LYS A 108 6.02 12.73 5.06
N ARG A 109 4.88 12.48 4.40
CA ARG A 109 3.64 12.09 5.09
C ARG A 109 3.81 10.80 5.89
N LEU A 110 4.49 9.80 5.31
CA LEU A 110 4.74 8.53 5.98
C LEU A 110 5.70 8.71 7.16
N GLU A 111 6.79 9.45 6.96
CA GLU A 111 7.75 9.80 8.02
C GLU A 111 7.09 10.56 9.18
N GLU A 112 6.19 11.52 8.86
CA GLU A 112 5.42 12.25 9.87
C GLU A 112 4.50 11.32 10.69
N ILE A 113 3.92 10.32 10.05
CA ILE A 113 3.03 9.36 10.72
C ILE A 113 3.82 8.39 11.58
N THR A 114 4.85 7.76 11.03
CA THR A 114 5.63 6.70 11.68
C THR A 114 6.68 7.23 12.63
N LYS A 115 7.09 8.48 12.48
CA LYS A 115 8.21 9.12 13.20
C LYS A 115 9.56 8.42 12.93
N LYS A 116 9.67 7.75 11.80
CA LYS A 116 10.87 7.03 11.35
C LYS A 116 11.25 7.48 9.94
N PRO A 117 12.53 7.52 9.58
CA PRO A 117 12.96 7.78 8.22
C PRO A 117 12.49 6.65 7.29
N ILE A 118 12.19 7.00 6.05
CA ILE A 118 11.72 6.07 5.02
C ILE A 118 12.72 6.05 3.87
N TYR A 119 13.29 4.88 3.60
CA TYR A 119 14.30 4.65 2.57
C TYR A 119 13.84 3.66 1.50
N ASP A 120 12.76 2.93 1.75
CA ASP A 120 12.26 1.85 0.90
C ASP A 120 11.09 2.31 0.05
N SER A 121 11.07 1.89 -1.22
CA SER A 121 9.94 2.10 -2.12
C SER A 121 9.53 0.84 -2.87
N ARG A 122 8.26 0.82 -3.29
CA ARG A 122 7.72 -0.08 -4.30
C ARG A 122 6.65 0.67 -5.08
N GLN A 123 6.86 0.89 -6.36
CA GLN A 123 5.99 1.71 -7.19
C GLN A 123 4.58 1.08 -7.34
N HIS A 124 3.55 1.93 -7.28
CA HIS A 124 2.18 1.53 -7.57
C HIS A 124 2.06 1.01 -9.00
N PHE A 125 1.35 -0.10 -9.21
CA PHE A 125 1.30 -0.84 -10.47
C PHE A 125 2.66 -1.32 -11.00
N LEU A 126 3.71 -1.33 -10.18
CA LEU A 126 5.08 -1.66 -10.59
C LEU A 126 5.57 -0.80 -11.77
N LEU A 127 5.08 0.46 -11.84
CA LEU A 127 5.47 1.40 -12.87
C LEU A 127 6.95 1.76 -12.73
N LEU A 128 7.69 1.54 -13.79
CA LEU A 128 9.13 1.76 -13.83
C LEU A 128 9.53 2.29 -15.20
N THR A 129 10.02 3.51 -15.25
CA THR A 129 10.59 4.15 -16.43
C THR A 129 12.05 4.45 -16.17
N MET A 130 12.94 3.72 -16.82
CA MET A 130 14.40 3.87 -16.65
C MET A 130 14.94 5.00 -17.53
N PRO A 131 15.89 5.80 -17.05
CA PRO A 131 16.41 5.89 -15.69
C PRO A 131 15.57 6.78 -14.77
N GLY A 132 14.56 7.47 -15.32
CA GLY A 132 13.84 8.57 -14.66
C GLY A 132 13.21 8.20 -13.32
N THR A 133 12.66 6.99 -13.17
CA THR A 133 12.09 6.57 -11.88
C THR A 133 13.16 6.52 -10.80
N TYR A 134 14.34 5.98 -11.09
CA TYR A 134 15.40 5.86 -10.10
C TYR A 134 16.04 7.22 -9.77
N HIS A 135 16.18 8.12 -10.74
CA HIS A 135 16.58 9.49 -10.45
C HIS A 135 15.61 10.18 -9.49
N ALA A 136 14.29 10.05 -9.73
CA ALA A 136 13.29 10.63 -8.85
C ALA A 136 13.29 9.99 -7.44
N LEU A 137 13.52 8.68 -7.33
CA LEU A 137 13.66 7.99 -6.06
C LEU A 137 14.89 8.49 -5.27
N LEU A 138 16.05 8.58 -5.92
CA LEU A 138 17.28 9.09 -5.31
C LEU A 138 17.12 10.54 -4.86
N GLU A 139 16.54 11.41 -5.69
CA GLU A 139 16.24 12.81 -5.34
C GLU A 139 15.27 12.88 -4.16
N ALA A 140 14.32 11.95 -4.08
CA ALA A 140 13.42 11.82 -2.93
C ALA A 140 14.10 11.20 -1.70
N GLY A 141 15.37 10.79 -1.76
CA GLY A 141 16.12 10.18 -0.66
C GLY A 141 15.71 8.72 -0.36
N ILE A 142 15.20 8.01 -1.37
CA ILE A 142 14.97 6.57 -1.35
C ILE A 142 16.24 5.87 -1.79
N THR A 143 16.64 4.82 -1.08
CA THR A 143 17.86 4.05 -1.37
C THR A 143 17.55 2.62 -1.82
N ASP A 144 16.39 2.10 -1.46
CA ASP A 144 16.01 0.72 -1.71
C ASP A 144 14.68 0.66 -2.47
N ASP A 145 14.69 0.03 -3.66
CA ASP A 145 13.49 -0.13 -4.47
C ASP A 145 13.13 -1.61 -4.67
N TYR A 146 11.85 -1.90 -4.49
CA TYR A 146 11.27 -3.24 -4.57
C TYR A 146 10.30 -3.37 -5.76
N THR A 147 10.47 -2.54 -6.79
CA THR A 147 9.55 -2.48 -7.95
C THR A 147 9.80 -3.59 -8.95
N MET A 148 11.03 -4.15 -9.03
CA MET A 148 11.45 -5.12 -10.04
C MET A 148 10.79 -6.51 -9.86
N GLY A 149 9.44 -6.53 -9.83
CA GLY A 149 8.62 -7.73 -9.87
C GLY A 149 7.65 -7.70 -11.05
N PHE A 150 7.01 -8.83 -11.35
CA PHE A 150 5.89 -8.92 -12.25
C PHE A 150 4.57 -8.82 -11.48
N ALA A 151 3.52 -8.25 -12.09
CA ALA A 151 2.22 -8.11 -11.45
C ALA A 151 1.39 -9.41 -11.56
N ASP A 152 1.57 -10.15 -12.62
CA ASP A 152 0.73 -11.27 -13.07
C ASP A 152 1.51 -12.56 -13.34
N ASN A 153 2.84 -12.55 -13.14
CA ASN A 153 3.69 -13.71 -13.39
C ASN A 153 4.66 -13.95 -12.24
N ILE A 154 5.08 -15.20 -12.09
CA ILE A 154 6.18 -15.60 -11.21
C ILE A 154 7.50 -15.29 -11.90
N GLY A 155 8.47 -14.73 -11.18
CA GLY A 155 9.82 -14.48 -11.68
C GLY A 155 10.42 -13.17 -11.20
N PHE A 156 11.64 -12.93 -11.67
CA PHE A 156 12.44 -11.76 -11.31
C PHE A 156 12.61 -10.86 -12.54
N ARG A 157 11.92 -9.72 -12.56
CA ARG A 157 11.97 -8.76 -13.68
C ARG A 157 13.37 -8.21 -13.94
N ALA A 158 14.21 -8.15 -12.89
CA ALA A 158 15.62 -7.78 -13.00
C ALA A 158 16.54 -8.94 -13.41
N GLY A 159 16.01 -10.15 -13.66
CA GLY A 159 16.80 -11.33 -13.99
C GLY A 159 17.58 -11.94 -12.81
N THR A 160 17.39 -11.41 -11.59
CA THR A 160 18.05 -11.90 -10.37
C THR A 160 17.09 -11.89 -9.18
N ALA A 161 17.30 -12.84 -8.24
CA ALA A 161 16.65 -12.90 -6.94
C ALA A 161 17.40 -12.11 -5.85
N PHE A 162 18.62 -11.67 -6.14
CA PHE A 162 19.47 -11.00 -5.17
C PHE A 162 19.40 -9.48 -5.31
N PRO A 163 19.58 -8.71 -4.24
CA PRO A 163 19.77 -7.27 -4.32
C PRO A 163 20.98 -6.91 -5.20
N PHE A 164 20.86 -5.83 -5.94
CA PHE A 164 21.94 -5.31 -6.80
C PHE A 164 21.93 -3.78 -6.77
N TYR A 165 23.08 -3.19 -7.03
CA TYR A 165 23.19 -1.75 -7.20
C TYR A 165 22.77 -1.35 -8.61
N TRP A 166 21.91 -0.34 -8.70
CA TRP A 166 21.63 0.29 -9.97
C TRP A 166 22.75 1.27 -10.32
N PHE A 167 23.19 1.24 -11.57
CA PHE A 167 24.15 2.17 -12.11
C PHE A 167 23.50 2.99 -13.22
N ASP A 168 23.74 4.30 -13.20
CA ASP A 168 23.38 5.21 -14.27
C ASP A 168 24.52 5.20 -15.30
N LEU A 169 24.19 4.81 -16.54
CA LEU A 169 25.15 4.68 -17.65
C LEU A 169 25.16 5.94 -18.50
#